data_70f2bbaa0d1508435545b0c94ac43bc6
#
_entry.id   70f2bbaa0d1508435545b0c94ac43bc6
#
_cell.length_a   1.000
_cell.length_b   1.000
_cell.length_c   1.000
_cell.angle_alpha   90.00
_cell.angle_beta   90.00
_cell.angle_gamma   90.00
#
_symmetry.space_group_name_H-M   'P 1'
#
loop_
_entity.id
_entity.type
_entity.pdbx_description
1 polymer ?
#
loop_
_entity_poly.entity_id
_entity_poly.type
_entity_poly.pdbx_seq_one_letter_code
_entity_poly.pdbx_strand_id
1 'polypeptide(L)'
;MKRKLLVFATIIVASAGISLGADAAAIWAQNCASCHGKDGSGTTTMGKKLGVKDYSKDQGFSDAEAANVIKNGKGKMKGYKAKLSDADVKALVAYVRSLKK
;
A
#
# COMPACT_ATOMS: atom_id res chain seq x y z
N MET A 1 7.96 -48.74 6.44
CA MET A 1 7.72 -48.21 6.40
C MET A 1 7.67 -47.21 6.01
N LYS A 2 7.65 -46.97 5.72
CA LYS A 2 7.51 -46.20 5.43
C LYS A 2 7.12 -45.17 5.31
N ARG A 3 6.92 -44.62 5.15
CA ARG A 3 6.50 -43.78 5.09
C ARG A 3 6.45 -42.75 5.19
N LYS A 4 6.34 -42.28 5.17
CA LYS A 4 6.17 -41.30 5.41
C LYS A 4 6.42 -40.23 5.01
N LEU A 5 6.45 -39.85 5.00
CA LEU A 5 6.64 -38.92 4.81
C LEU A 5 6.40 -37.96 4.15
N LEU A 6 6.10 -37.62 3.95
CA LEU A 6 5.97 -36.86 3.39
C LEU A 6 5.40 -35.78 3.30
N VAL A 7 5.08 -35.41 3.39
CA VAL A 7 4.33 -34.61 3.45
C VAL A 7 4.38 -33.33 3.59
N PHE A 8 4.66 -32.88 4.15
CA PHE A 8 4.73 -31.69 4.60
C PHE A 8 5.02 -30.60 3.79
N ALA A 9 5.68 -30.63 3.03
CA ALA A 9 6.14 -29.56 2.27
C ALA A 9 5.18 -28.56 1.78
N THR A 10 4.02 -28.93 1.60
CA THR A 10 3.06 -28.06 1.05
C THR A 10 2.76 -26.83 1.76
N ILE A 11 2.95 -26.89 3.01
CA ILE A 11 2.57 -25.84 3.79
C ILE A 11 3.15 -24.56 3.52
N ILE A 12 4.32 -24.56 3.14
CA ILE A 12 5.02 -23.39 3.08
C ILE A 12 4.59 -22.39 2.12
N VAL A 13 4.08 -22.85 1.05
CA VAL A 13 3.74 -21.99 0.00
C VAL A 13 2.72 -20.95 0.32
N ALA A 14 1.82 -21.31 1.14
CA ALA A 14 0.71 -20.43 1.43
C ALA A 14 1.12 -19.13 2.06
N SER A 15 2.14 -19.15 2.82
CA SER A 15 2.47 -17.95 3.56
C SER A 15 3.03 -16.85 2.70
N ALA A 16 3.56 -17.17 1.56
CA ALA A 16 4.15 -16.15 0.74
C ALA A 16 3.16 -15.12 0.23
N GLY A 17 1.96 -15.52 -0.03
CA GLY A 17 0.97 -14.58 -0.53
C GLY A 17 0.49 -13.58 0.48
N ILE A 18 0.63 -13.90 1.74
CA ILE A 18 0.11 -13.06 2.77
C ILE A 18 0.98 -11.86 3.02
N SER A 19 2.25 -11.99 2.81
CA SER A 19 3.17 -10.92 3.14
C SER A 19 2.98 -9.68 2.30
N LEU A 20 2.42 -9.76 1.11
CA LEU A 20 2.20 -8.59 0.29
C LEU A 20 1.27 -7.57 0.95
N GLY A 21 0.19 -8.04 1.55
CA GLY A 21 -0.72 -7.15 2.23
C GLY A 21 -0.12 -6.52 3.46
N ALA A 22 0.66 -7.30 4.20
CA ALA A 22 1.32 -6.79 5.39
C ALA A 22 2.38 -5.76 5.02
N ASP A 23 3.08 -5.98 3.91
CA ASP A 23 4.10 -5.06 3.46
C ASP A 23 3.50 -3.72 3.05
N ALA A 24 2.34 -3.71 2.42
CA ALA A 24 1.70 -2.47 2.01
C ALA A 24 1.38 -1.60 3.22
N ALA A 25 0.89 -2.19 4.29
CA ALA A 25 0.61 -1.44 5.51
C ALA A 25 1.88 -0.83 6.10
N ALA A 26 2.98 -1.58 6.09
CA ALA A 26 4.24 -1.08 6.59
C ALA A 26 4.81 0.04 5.70
N ILE A 27 4.70 -0.11 4.40
CA ILE A 27 5.16 0.90 3.45
C ILE A 27 4.35 2.19 3.64
N TRP A 28 3.05 2.06 3.80
CA TRP A 28 2.19 3.20 4.04
C TRP A 28 2.59 3.93 5.33
N ALA A 29 2.79 3.19 6.40
CA ALA A 29 3.14 3.77 7.68
C ALA A 29 4.46 4.53 7.61
N GLN A 30 5.42 4.01 6.88
CA GLN A 30 6.75 4.60 6.81
C GLN A 30 6.87 5.75 5.81
N ASN A 31 6.12 5.71 4.72
CA ASN A 31 6.36 6.62 3.61
C ASN A 31 5.19 7.54 3.28
N CYS A 32 3.99 7.20 3.67
CA CYS A 32 2.79 7.89 3.22
C CYS A 32 2.02 8.56 4.34
N ALA A 33 2.01 7.94 5.51
CA ALA A 33 1.15 8.35 6.59
C ALA A 33 1.47 9.72 7.18
N SER A 34 2.70 10.20 7.05
CA SER A 34 3.05 11.51 7.60
C SER A 34 2.22 12.63 6.97
N CYS A 35 1.83 12.46 5.72
CA CYS A 35 0.97 13.41 5.03
C CYS A 35 -0.46 12.92 4.94
N HIS A 36 -0.63 11.67 4.50
CA HIS A 36 -1.97 11.12 4.24
C HIS A 36 -2.70 10.67 5.50
N GLY A 37 -1.98 10.41 6.60
CA GLY A 37 -2.56 9.90 7.81
C GLY A 37 -2.63 8.39 7.81
N LYS A 38 -2.70 7.79 8.99
CA LYS A 38 -2.83 6.34 9.11
C LYS A 38 -4.06 5.83 8.41
N ASP A 39 -5.14 6.59 8.48
CA ASP A 39 -6.43 6.22 7.92
C ASP A 39 -6.70 6.85 6.55
N GLY A 40 -5.72 7.54 5.99
CA GLY A 40 -5.86 8.17 4.68
C GLY A 40 -6.67 9.45 4.68
N SER A 41 -7.02 9.98 5.85
CA SER A 41 -7.90 11.15 5.94
C SER A 41 -7.23 12.48 5.60
N GLY A 42 -5.90 12.52 5.54
CA GLY A 42 -5.19 13.75 5.26
C GLY A 42 -5.22 14.76 6.39
N THR A 43 -5.55 14.33 7.61
CA THR A 43 -5.74 15.25 8.73
C THR A 43 -4.51 15.46 9.59
N THR A 44 -3.34 14.97 9.17
CA THR A 44 -2.10 15.25 9.88
C THR A 44 -1.75 16.73 9.69
N THR A 45 -0.86 17.24 10.50
CA THR A 45 -0.41 18.61 10.36
C THR A 45 0.13 18.88 8.95
N MET A 46 0.98 17.98 8.47
CA MET A 46 1.55 18.12 7.14
C MET A 46 0.49 17.94 6.04
N GLY A 47 -0.43 17.01 6.24
CA GLY A 47 -1.50 16.78 5.28
C GLY A 47 -2.38 18.00 5.09
N LYS A 48 -2.74 18.66 6.19
CA LYS A 48 -3.52 19.89 6.12
C LYS A 48 -2.75 21.00 5.44
N LYS A 49 -1.48 21.12 5.76
CA LYS A 49 -0.64 22.15 5.19
C LYS A 49 -0.51 22.01 3.67
N LEU A 50 -0.42 20.79 3.18
CA LEU A 50 -0.25 20.51 1.76
C LEU A 50 -1.56 20.32 1.00
N GLY A 51 -2.69 20.33 1.70
CA GLY A 51 -3.98 20.18 1.05
C GLY A 51 -4.26 18.76 0.55
N VAL A 52 -3.80 17.77 1.30
CA VAL A 52 -3.99 16.37 0.92
C VAL A 52 -5.46 15.97 1.08
N LYS A 53 -5.99 15.26 0.11
CA LYS A 53 -7.38 14.82 0.14
C LYS A 53 -7.63 13.74 1.17
N ASP A 54 -8.88 13.63 1.57
CA ASP A 54 -9.34 12.59 2.49
C ASP A 54 -9.71 11.33 1.70
N TYR A 55 -8.78 10.39 1.60
CA TYR A 55 -9.01 9.15 0.85
C TYR A 55 -9.82 8.11 1.62
N SER A 56 -10.19 8.41 2.87
CA SER A 56 -11.16 7.57 3.55
C SER A 56 -12.57 7.82 3.02
N LYS A 57 -12.75 8.91 2.27
CA LYS A 57 -14.05 9.29 1.71
C LYS A 57 -14.01 9.48 0.21
N ASP A 58 -13.02 10.20 -0.29
CA ASP A 58 -12.95 10.56 -1.70
C ASP A 58 -12.00 9.63 -2.44
N GLN A 59 -12.55 8.74 -3.24
CA GLN A 59 -11.77 7.83 -4.06
C GLN A 59 -12.16 7.91 -5.54
N GLY A 60 -12.30 9.13 -6.02
CA GLY A 60 -12.68 9.39 -7.41
C GLY A 60 -11.53 9.26 -8.40
N PHE A 61 -10.62 8.32 -8.19
CA PHE A 61 -9.50 8.06 -9.07
C PHE A 61 -9.53 6.61 -9.53
N SER A 62 -8.90 6.32 -10.67
CA SER A 62 -8.75 4.95 -11.14
C SER A 62 -7.52 4.33 -10.48
N ASP A 63 -7.43 3.00 -10.51
CA ASP A 63 -6.26 2.32 -9.99
C ASP A 63 -5.01 2.73 -10.76
N ALA A 64 -5.13 2.92 -12.08
CA ALA A 64 -4.01 3.35 -12.90
C ALA A 64 -3.53 4.74 -12.52
N GLU A 65 -4.44 5.65 -12.24
CA GLU A 65 -4.08 7.00 -11.79
C GLU A 65 -3.37 6.95 -10.45
N ALA A 66 -3.89 6.15 -9.52
CA ALA A 66 -3.27 6.00 -8.22
C ALA A 66 -1.86 5.43 -8.33
N ALA A 67 -1.69 4.40 -9.15
CA ALA A 67 -0.38 3.80 -9.37
C ALA A 67 0.59 4.80 -9.97
N ASN A 68 0.13 5.60 -10.93
CA ASN A 68 0.98 6.60 -11.57
C ASN A 68 1.43 7.66 -10.57
N VAL A 69 0.55 8.13 -9.71
CA VAL A 69 0.89 9.12 -8.70
C VAL A 69 1.90 8.55 -7.69
N ILE A 70 1.73 7.33 -7.27
CA ILE A 70 2.67 6.70 -6.36
C ILE A 70 4.05 6.57 -7.00
N LYS A 71 4.10 6.16 -8.25
CA LYS A 71 5.37 5.96 -8.94
C LYS A 71 6.07 7.28 -9.27
N ASN A 72 5.35 8.20 -9.79
CA ASN A 72 5.94 9.41 -10.39
C ASN A 72 5.75 10.67 -9.58
N GLY A 73 4.87 10.64 -8.60
CA GLY A 73 4.56 11.81 -7.79
C GLY A 73 3.57 12.73 -8.47
N LYS A 74 3.17 13.74 -7.74
CA LYS A 74 2.27 14.77 -8.26
C LYS A 74 2.35 15.99 -7.35
N GLY A 75 2.64 17.13 -7.92
CA GLY A 75 2.77 18.35 -7.14
C GLY A 75 3.84 18.19 -6.07
N LYS A 76 3.47 18.38 -4.83
CA LYS A 76 4.42 18.27 -3.72
C LYS A 76 4.66 16.84 -3.24
N MET A 77 3.90 15.89 -3.76
CA MET A 77 4.12 14.49 -3.47
C MET A 77 5.23 13.95 -4.36
N LYS A 78 6.27 13.41 -3.76
CA LYS A 78 7.36 12.82 -4.54
C LYS A 78 6.97 11.43 -5.06
N GLY A 79 7.66 10.98 -6.09
CA GLY A 79 7.45 9.65 -6.64
C GLY A 79 8.31 8.61 -5.95
N TYR A 80 7.86 7.37 -5.99
CA TYR A 80 8.51 6.28 -5.27
C TYR A 80 8.99 5.15 -6.14
N LYS A 81 8.99 5.30 -7.47
CA LYS A 81 9.35 4.17 -8.33
C LYS A 81 10.78 3.67 -8.13
N ALA A 82 11.67 4.50 -7.62
CA ALA A 82 13.02 4.09 -7.34
C ALA A 82 13.12 3.21 -6.09
N LYS A 83 12.13 3.27 -5.21
CA LYS A 83 12.13 2.54 -3.96
C LYS A 83 11.17 1.36 -3.94
N LEU A 84 10.13 1.43 -4.73
CA LEU A 84 9.04 0.45 -4.69
C LEU A 84 8.96 -0.33 -5.99
N SER A 85 8.74 -1.62 -5.88
CA SER A 85 8.51 -2.47 -7.04
C SER A 85 7.09 -2.23 -7.58
N ASP A 86 6.81 -2.72 -8.77
CA ASP A 86 5.46 -2.65 -9.32
C ASP A 86 4.48 -3.41 -8.43
N ALA A 87 4.91 -4.52 -7.85
CA ALA A 87 4.06 -5.28 -6.93
C ALA A 87 3.74 -4.47 -5.67
N ASP A 88 4.72 -3.74 -5.14
CA ASP A 88 4.50 -2.86 -4.00
C ASP A 88 3.50 -1.76 -4.32
N VAL A 89 3.63 -1.15 -5.49
CA VAL A 89 2.73 -0.09 -5.91
C VAL A 89 1.31 -0.62 -6.05
N LYS A 90 1.16 -1.79 -6.64
CA LYS A 90 -0.15 -2.41 -6.79
C LYS A 90 -0.77 -2.72 -5.41
N ALA A 91 0.03 -3.22 -4.50
CA ALA A 91 -0.42 -3.50 -3.14
C ALA A 91 -0.83 -2.22 -2.41
N LEU A 92 -0.11 -1.12 -2.63
CA LEU A 92 -0.46 0.16 -2.03
C LEU A 92 -1.77 0.71 -2.58
N VAL A 93 -2.02 0.56 -3.87
CA VAL A 93 -3.31 0.98 -4.44
C VAL A 93 -4.45 0.22 -3.76
N ALA A 94 -4.29 -1.09 -3.59
CA ALA A 94 -5.29 -1.90 -2.89
C ALA A 94 -5.44 -1.45 -1.43
N TYR A 95 -4.34 -1.11 -0.80
CA TYR A 95 -4.38 -0.64 0.58
C TYR A 95 -5.18 0.66 0.70
N VAL A 96 -4.92 1.62 -0.18
CA VAL A 96 -5.66 2.88 -0.19
C VAL A 96 -7.15 2.62 -0.41
N ARG A 97 -7.50 1.70 -1.32
CA ARG A 97 -8.90 1.34 -1.52
C ARG A 97 -9.54 0.81 -0.23
N SER A 98 -8.78 0.08 0.56
CA SER A 98 -9.29 -0.49 1.81
C SER A 98 -9.53 0.56 2.89
N LEU A 99 -9.00 1.76 2.73
CA LEU A 99 -9.19 2.83 3.71
C LEU A 99 -10.54 3.52 3.58
N LYS A 100 -11.27 3.25 2.54
CA LYS A 100 -12.60 3.85 2.32
C LYS A 100 -13.57 3.45 3.44
N LYS A 101 -14.25 4.43 3.99
CA LYS A 101 -15.24 4.19 5.04
C LYS A 101 -16.67 4.30 4.55
#